data_9bee93a6a00f6dda02c29011dd8980b7
#
_entry.id   9bee93a6a00f6dda02c29011dd8980b7
#
_cell.length_a   1.000
_cell.length_b   1.000
_cell.length_c   1.000
_cell.angle_alpha   90.00
_cell.angle_beta   90.00
_cell.angle_gamma   90.00
#
_symmetry.space_group_name_H-M   'P 1'
#
loop_
_entity.id
_entity.type
_entity.pdbx_description
1 polymer ?
#
loop_
_entity_poly.entity_id
_entity_poly.type
_entity_poly.pdbx_seq_one_letter_code
_entity_poly.pdbx_strand_id
1 'polypeptide(L)'
;MKRIILVFAAIIANYVTHAQVKTPAPSPHATLTQMVGLTEVTVDYSRPSAKGRVVFGDLVPFGKLWRTGANLNTTVTFSEDVVIKGTTLKKGKYALYTTPKADMWEVIFYSDTDNWGTPENWNVNKVAYSTNVDPIALGNPVESLTISINNLTNDSATLDISWEKTMVSLKFEVPTQKMAMASIEKVLAGPAAGDYYSAAQYFYQSNGDLNKALEYVNKAVSMVKAGEEVPFWQLRLKSLIQAKLGDKKGAIETAKLSLAAAQKAKNDDYIKMNNDSIKEWSKK
;
A
#
# COMPACT_ATOMS: atom_id res chain seq x y z
N MET A 1 46.25 -45.32 31.93
CA MET A 1 45.05 -44.53 32.43
C MET A 1 45.35 -43.05 32.60
N LYS A 2 46.56 -42.59 32.89
CA LYS A 2 46.85 -41.13 33.05
C LYS A 2 46.85 -40.29 31.76
N ARG A 3 46.99 -40.88 30.57
CA ARG A 3 46.99 -40.16 29.28
C ARG A 3 45.60 -39.89 28.70
N ILE A 4 44.57 -40.63 29.13
CA ILE A 4 43.19 -40.45 28.65
C ILE A 4 42.49 -39.28 29.37
N ILE A 5 42.88 -38.99 30.62
CA ILE A 5 42.29 -37.91 31.43
C ILE A 5 42.70 -36.52 30.90
N LEU A 6 43.88 -36.39 30.32
CA LEU A 6 44.36 -35.10 29.74
C LEU A 6 43.66 -34.72 28.43
N VAL A 7 43.19 -35.68 27.66
CA VAL A 7 42.44 -35.41 26.42
C VAL A 7 41.03 -34.94 26.70
N PHE A 8 40.37 -35.44 27.75
CA PHE A 8 39.04 -34.99 28.15
C PHE A 8 39.04 -33.58 28.76
N ALA A 9 40.10 -33.15 29.43
CA ALA A 9 40.23 -31.79 29.97
C ALA A 9 40.42 -30.72 28.87
N ALA A 10 41.02 -31.08 27.72
CA ALA A 10 41.26 -30.16 26.61
C ALA A 10 40.00 -29.87 25.76
N ILE A 11 38.98 -30.73 25.82
CA ILE A 11 37.74 -30.55 25.02
C ILE A 11 36.72 -29.60 25.71
N ILE A 12 36.84 -29.41 27.03
CA ILE A 12 35.89 -28.57 27.80
C ILE A 12 36.24 -27.07 27.74
N ALA A 13 37.42 -26.70 27.24
CA ALA A 13 37.96 -25.34 27.31
C ALA A 13 37.49 -24.40 26.16
N ASN A 14 36.64 -24.85 25.21
CA ASN A 14 36.30 -24.04 24.04
C ASN A 14 34.84 -23.55 23.95
N TYR A 15 34.04 -23.69 25.00
CA TYR A 15 32.75 -23.00 25.04
C TYR A 15 32.88 -21.63 25.70
N VAL A 16 33.54 -20.69 25.02
CA VAL A 16 33.39 -19.27 25.33
C VAL A 16 32.05 -18.87 24.78
N THR A 17 30.98 -19.08 25.54
CA THR A 17 29.69 -18.46 25.26
C THR A 17 29.84 -16.98 25.49
N HIS A 18 30.01 -16.19 24.43
CA HIS A 18 29.83 -14.75 24.50
C HIS A 18 28.39 -14.46 24.85
N ALA A 19 28.06 -14.39 26.12
CA ALA A 19 26.79 -13.84 26.59
C ALA A 19 26.80 -12.34 26.28
N GLN A 20 26.30 -11.96 25.10
CA GLN A 20 26.09 -10.56 24.80
C GLN A 20 24.89 -10.07 25.61
N VAL A 21 25.10 -9.02 26.39
CA VAL A 21 24.01 -8.33 27.09
C VAL A 21 23.11 -7.71 26.02
N LYS A 22 21.86 -8.15 25.97
CA LYS A 22 20.84 -7.56 25.07
C LYS A 22 20.31 -6.28 25.70
N THR A 23 20.58 -5.15 25.09
CA THR A 23 20.05 -3.84 25.47
C THR A 23 19.14 -3.30 24.36
N PRO A 24 18.12 -2.49 24.70
CA PRO A 24 17.31 -1.81 23.70
C PRO A 24 18.17 -0.91 22.81
N ALA A 25 17.92 -0.95 21.49
CA ALA A 25 18.61 -0.07 20.55
C ALA A 25 18.14 1.38 20.72
N PRO A 26 19.04 2.38 20.75
CA PRO A 26 18.65 3.80 20.83
C PRO A 26 17.74 4.28 19.70
N SER A 27 17.84 3.63 18.54
CA SER A 27 16.99 3.84 17.36
C SER A 27 16.44 2.48 16.93
N PRO A 28 15.29 2.05 17.51
CA PRO A 28 14.74 0.72 17.24
C PRO A 28 14.38 0.58 15.76
N HIS A 29 14.57 -0.63 15.26
CA HIS A 29 14.21 -1.02 13.91
C HIS A 29 12.69 -1.16 13.77
N ALA A 30 12.17 -0.83 12.59
CA ALA A 30 10.78 -1.02 12.21
C ALA A 30 10.68 -1.43 10.76
N THR A 31 9.73 -2.32 10.46
CA THR A 31 9.32 -2.68 9.11
C THR A 31 7.84 -2.39 8.97
N LEU A 32 7.49 -1.67 7.92
CA LEU A 32 6.12 -1.42 7.50
C LEU A 32 5.89 -2.12 6.17
N THR A 33 4.84 -2.92 6.08
CA THR A 33 4.37 -3.50 4.81
C THR A 33 2.94 -3.05 4.57
N GLN A 34 2.65 -2.48 3.40
CA GLN A 34 1.36 -1.95 3.01
C GLN A 34 1.03 -2.37 1.58
N MET A 35 -0.19 -2.92 1.40
CA MET A 35 -0.75 -3.08 0.05
C MET A 35 -1.32 -1.76 -0.43
N VAL A 36 -0.91 -1.34 -1.64
CA VAL A 36 -1.46 -0.20 -2.37
C VAL A 36 -2.06 -0.75 -3.67
N GLY A 37 -3.37 -0.78 -3.77
CA GLY A 37 -4.02 -1.53 -4.82
C GLY A 37 -3.58 -3.01 -4.79
N LEU A 38 -2.92 -3.46 -5.85
CA LEU A 38 -2.35 -4.82 -5.97
C LEU A 38 -0.82 -4.87 -5.79
N THR A 39 -0.20 -3.75 -5.41
CA THR A 39 1.25 -3.62 -5.22
C THR A 39 1.59 -3.63 -3.74
N GLU A 40 2.50 -4.50 -3.33
CA GLU A 40 3.06 -4.48 -1.98
C GLU A 40 4.21 -3.47 -1.91
N VAL A 41 4.19 -2.63 -0.88
CA VAL A 41 5.25 -1.67 -0.56
C VAL A 41 5.76 -1.97 0.83
N THR A 42 7.07 -2.25 0.95
CA THR A 42 7.72 -2.50 2.24
C THR A 42 8.75 -1.43 2.51
N VAL A 43 8.68 -0.83 3.70
CA VAL A 43 9.68 0.12 4.22
C VAL A 43 10.37 -0.48 5.42
N ASP A 44 11.70 -0.51 5.38
CA ASP A 44 12.54 -1.06 6.43
C ASP A 44 13.51 0.03 6.92
N TYR A 45 13.45 0.41 8.20
CA TYR A 45 14.19 1.56 8.71
C TYR A 45 14.39 1.54 10.22
N SER A 46 15.35 2.35 10.72
CA SER A 46 15.53 2.58 12.14
C SER A 46 14.97 3.94 12.54
N ARG A 47 14.32 4.00 13.71
CA ARG A 47 13.52 5.13 14.21
C ARG A 47 14.24 5.89 15.33
N PRO A 48 15.10 6.88 15.03
CA PRO A 48 15.64 7.78 16.03
C PRO A 48 14.55 8.67 16.64
N SER A 49 14.71 9.05 17.91
CA SER A 49 13.84 9.98 18.62
C SER A 49 14.48 11.37 18.68
N ALA A 50 13.65 12.42 18.65
CA ALA A 50 14.09 13.81 18.72
C ALA A 50 14.71 14.15 20.07
N LYS A 51 14.12 13.70 21.16
CA LYS A 51 14.58 13.93 22.56
C LYS A 51 14.82 15.41 22.85
N GLY A 52 13.88 16.26 22.42
CA GLY A 52 13.93 17.71 22.61
C GLY A 52 14.97 18.45 21.75
N ARG A 53 15.64 17.78 20.81
CA ARG A 53 16.59 18.41 19.89
C ARG A 53 15.86 19.02 18.69
N VAL A 54 16.42 20.07 18.14
CA VAL A 54 16.06 20.53 16.79
C VAL A 54 16.59 19.52 15.79
N VAL A 55 15.68 18.96 14.99
CA VAL A 55 16.05 17.88 14.07
C VAL A 55 16.59 18.46 12.77
N PHE A 56 15.76 19.10 11.98
CA PHE A 56 16.16 19.59 10.68
C PHE A 56 16.83 20.96 10.77
N GLY A 57 18.02 21.07 10.24
CA GLY A 57 18.90 22.22 10.32
C GLY A 57 19.99 22.10 11.41
N ASP A 58 19.82 21.18 12.38
CA ASP A 58 20.80 20.91 13.44
C ASP A 58 21.22 19.43 13.42
N LEU A 59 20.45 18.51 14.01
CA LEU A 59 20.77 17.08 14.05
C LEU A 59 20.92 16.48 12.65
N VAL A 60 20.07 16.87 11.75
CA VAL A 60 20.15 16.60 10.29
C VAL A 60 20.38 17.92 9.59
N PRO A 61 21.65 18.28 9.26
CA PRO A 61 21.97 19.57 8.68
C PRO A 61 21.33 19.77 7.31
N PHE A 62 20.84 20.97 7.04
CA PHE A 62 20.30 21.30 5.72
C PHE A 62 21.34 21.18 4.61
N GLY A 63 20.90 20.73 3.43
CA GLY A 63 21.74 20.57 2.24
C GLY A 63 22.71 19.38 2.32
N LYS A 64 22.61 18.53 3.34
CA LYS A 64 23.42 17.32 3.47
C LYS A 64 22.61 16.08 3.17
N LEU A 65 23.23 15.13 2.48
CA LEU A 65 22.65 13.82 2.21
C LEU A 65 22.44 13.08 3.53
N TRP A 66 21.22 12.57 3.74
CA TRP A 66 20.84 11.82 4.93
C TRP A 66 20.23 10.46 4.55
N ARG A 67 20.61 9.41 5.28
CA ARG A 67 20.09 8.04 5.09
C ARG A 67 18.62 7.85 5.48
N THR A 68 17.90 8.94 5.76
CA THR A 68 16.48 8.98 6.13
C THR A 68 16.14 8.03 7.29
N GLY A 69 17.02 8.02 8.30
CA GLY A 69 16.93 7.14 9.46
C GLY A 69 18.20 7.12 10.29
N ALA A 70 18.46 5.97 10.92
CA ALA A 70 19.64 5.69 11.71
C ALA A 70 20.16 4.27 11.41
N ASN A 71 21.38 3.95 11.85
CA ASN A 71 22.04 2.66 11.64
C ASN A 71 22.24 2.36 10.13
N LEU A 72 21.74 1.20 9.65
CA LEU A 72 21.66 0.90 8.22
C LEU A 72 20.79 1.93 7.50
N ASN A 73 21.02 2.14 6.23
CA ASN A 73 20.17 3.01 5.42
C ASN A 73 18.73 2.48 5.38
N THR A 74 17.78 3.41 5.36
CA THR A 74 16.37 3.08 5.11
C THR A 74 16.21 2.48 3.73
N THR A 75 15.35 1.48 3.59
CA THR A 75 15.03 0.90 2.29
C THR A 75 13.53 0.92 2.02
N VAL A 76 13.18 1.06 0.74
CA VAL A 76 11.82 0.93 0.23
C VAL A 76 11.82 -0.14 -0.85
N THR A 77 10.92 -1.11 -0.75
CA THR A 77 10.75 -2.17 -1.74
C THR A 77 9.38 -2.05 -2.38
N PHE A 78 9.34 -2.07 -3.71
CA PHE A 78 8.11 -2.12 -4.49
C PHE A 78 8.02 -3.47 -5.21
N SER A 79 6.90 -4.19 -5.06
CA SER A 79 6.68 -5.48 -5.74
C SER A 79 6.39 -5.33 -7.23
N GLU A 80 5.97 -4.14 -7.67
CA GLU A 80 5.70 -3.79 -9.07
C GLU A 80 6.30 -2.42 -9.42
N ASP A 81 6.39 -2.13 -10.73
CA ASP A 81 6.82 -0.81 -11.22
C ASP A 81 5.86 0.27 -10.68
N VAL A 82 6.39 1.38 -10.18
CA VAL A 82 5.59 2.51 -9.69
C VAL A 82 5.88 3.77 -10.51
N VAL A 83 4.94 4.70 -10.52
CA VAL A 83 5.11 5.99 -11.21
C VAL A 83 5.17 7.10 -10.18
N ILE A 84 6.21 7.91 -10.24
CA ILE A 84 6.43 9.06 -9.36
C ILE A 84 6.58 10.30 -10.24
N LYS A 85 5.65 11.25 -10.11
CA LYS A 85 5.62 12.48 -10.96
C LYS A 85 5.78 12.18 -12.45
N GLY A 86 5.09 11.14 -12.94
CA GLY A 86 5.11 10.75 -14.36
C GLY A 86 6.31 9.91 -14.81
N THR A 87 7.28 9.64 -13.92
CA THR A 87 8.46 8.81 -14.22
C THR A 87 8.32 7.43 -13.60
N THR A 88 8.58 6.39 -14.37
CA THR A 88 8.53 5.01 -13.89
C THR A 88 9.79 4.66 -13.10
N LEU A 89 9.63 4.31 -11.84
CA LEU A 89 10.61 3.61 -11.03
C LEU A 89 10.31 2.11 -11.10
N LYS A 90 11.30 1.33 -11.50
CA LYS A 90 11.16 -0.13 -11.65
C LYS A 90 10.91 -0.80 -10.30
N LYS A 91 10.21 -1.94 -10.31
CA LYS A 91 10.08 -2.78 -9.13
C LYS A 91 11.44 -3.20 -8.59
N GLY A 92 11.55 -3.28 -7.28
CA GLY A 92 12.80 -3.64 -6.61
C GLY A 92 12.96 -2.97 -5.26
N LYS A 93 14.10 -3.22 -4.64
CA LYS A 93 14.52 -2.64 -3.37
C LYS A 93 15.47 -1.47 -3.62
N TYR A 94 15.23 -0.36 -2.95
CA TYR A 94 16.01 0.87 -3.06
C TYR A 94 16.37 1.38 -1.67
N ALA A 95 17.58 1.90 -1.51
CA ALA A 95 17.90 2.73 -0.37
C ALA A 95 17.23 4.10 -0.54
N LEU A 96 16.57 4.57 0.52
CA LEU A 96 15.93 5.87 0.55
C LEU A 96 16.87 6.88 1.20
N TYR A 97 17.34 7.84 0.42
CA TYR A 97 18.10 8.98 0.90
C TYR A 97 17.29 10.26 0.73
N THR A 98 17.53 11.24 1.57
CA THR A 98 16.97 12.58 1.40
C THR A 98 18.03 13.64 1.62
N THR A 99 17.84 14.79 0.96
CA THR A 99 18.62 15.99 1.20
C THR A 99 17.67 17.08 1.70
N PRO A 100 17.45 17.20 3.03
CA PRO A 100 16.56 18.21 3.59
C PRO A 100 17.07 19.63 3.34
N LYS A 101 16.16 20.55 3.02
CA LYS A 101 16.34 22.00 3.06
C LYS A 101 15.13 22.64 3.72
N ALA A 102 15.20 23.90 4.05
CA ALA A 102 14.12 24.59 4.76
C ALA A 102 12.82 24.66 3.93
N ASP A 103 12.94 24.80 2.65
CA ASP A 103 11.85 25.05 1.69
C ASP A 103 11.61 23.89 0.71
N MET A 104 12.54 22.94 0.59
CA MET A 104 12.44 21.84 -0.37
C MET A 104 13.34 20.69 0.04
N TRP A 105 12.83 19.45 -0.09
CA TRP A 105 13.63 18.24 0.11
C TRP A 105 13.83 17.51 -1.21
N GLU A 106 15.04 17.04 -1.43
CA GLU A 106 15.27 16.04 -2.46
C GLU A 106 15.06 14.64 -1.85
N VAL A 107 14.24 13.82 -2.49
CA VAL A 107 14.01 12.41 -2.16
C VAL A 107 14.65 11.55 -3.23
N ILE A 108 15.51 10.60 -2.83
CA ILE A 108 16.38 9.84 -3.72
C ILE A 108 16.19 8.35 -3.49
N PHE A 109 15.88 7.61 -4.54
CA PHE A 109 15.88 6.15 -4.58
C PHE A 109 17.21 5.66 -5.18
N TYR A 110 17.98 4.96 -4.38
CA TYR A 110 19.34 4.55 -4.72
C TYR A 110 19.43 3.03 -4.79
N SER A 111 20.07 2.48 -5.83
CA SER A 111 20.07 1.04 -6.11
C SER A 111 20.99 0.20 -5.23
N ASP A 112 21.91 0.82 -4.51
CA ASP A 112 22.80 0.15 -3.54
C ASP A 112 22.19 0.24 -2.14
N THR A 113 21.82 -0.90 -1.57
CA THR A 113 20.95 -0.97 -0.39
C THR A 113 21.63 -1.41 0.90
N ASP A 114 22.92 -1.73 0.87
CA ASP A 114 23.67 -2.31 1.99
C ASP A 114 24.67 -1.35 2.62
N ASN A 115 24.31 -0.06 2.75
CA ASN A 115 25.19 0.93 3.32
C ASN A 115 24.91 1.16 4.81
N TRP A 116 25.95 1.12 5.64
CA TRP A 116 25.87 1.65 6.99
C TRP A 116 26.03 3.17 6.97
N GLY A 117 24.87 3.86 6.92
CA GLY A 117 24.86 5.31 6.78
C GLY A 117 24.73 5.78 5.33
N THR A 118 25.40 6.87 4.99
CA THR A 118 25.54 7.35 3.61
C THR A 118 26.80 6.75 2.99
N PRO A 119 26.77 6.41 1.67
CA PRO A 119 27.97 5.93 0.99
C PRO A 119 29.13 6.95 1.08
N GLU A 120 30.33 6.49 1.36
CA GLU A 120 31.54 7.33 1.33
C GLU A 120 31.77 7.94 -0.05
N ASN A 121 31.54 7.14 -1.10
CA ASN A 121 31.65 7.54 -2.48
C ASN A 121 30.26 7.50 -3.14
N TRP A 122 29.63 8.67 -3.25
CA TRP A 122 28.36 8.81 -3.93
C TRP A 122 28.50 8.58 -5.44
N ASN A 123 27.77 7.61 -5.98
CA ASN A 123 27.78 7.31 -7.40
C ASN A 123 26.45 7.68 -8.04
N VAL A 124 26.41 8.74 -8.84
CA VAL A 124 25.20 9.21 -9.52
C VAL A 124 24.55 8.18 -10.42
N ASN A 125 25.33 7.23 -10.96
CA ASN A 125 24.79 6.15 -11.80
C ASN A 125 23.97 5.11 -11.02
N LYS A 126 24.05 5.12 -9.68
CA LYS A 126 23.23 4.30 -8.79
C LYS A 126 21.95 5.00 -8.34
N VAL A 127 21.74 6.25 -8.72
CA VAL A 127 20.47 6.96 -8.50
C VAL A 127 19.44 6.41 -9.48
N ALA A 128 18.51 5.60 -9.00
CA ALA A 128 17.44 5.06 -9.81
C ALA A 128 16.37 6.12 -10.12
N TYR A 129 16.10 6.99 -9.15
CA TYR A 129 15.18 8.12 -9.28
C TYR A 129 15.44 9.16 -8.20
N SER A 130 15.29 10.44 -8.51
CA SER A 130 15.23 11.51 -7.52
C SER A 130 14.16 12.54 -7.88
N THR A 131 13.61 13.20 -6.87
CA THR A 131 12.62 14.26 -7.06
C THR A 131 12.59 15.18 -5.84
N ASN A 132 12.09 16.39 -6.07
CA ASN A 132 11.91 17.39 -5.02
C ASN A 132 10.48 17.33 -4.47
N VAL A 133 10.34 17.52 -3.16
CA VAL A 133 9.06 17.62 -2.43
C VAL A 133 9.15 18.76 -1.42
N ASP A 134 8.04 19.47 -1.22
CA ASP A 134 7.99 20.56 -0.27
C ASP A 134 7.73 20.02 1.15
N PRO A 135 8.44 20.54 2.17
CA PRO A 135 8.17 20.17 3.55
C PRO A 135 6.85 20.79 4.04
N ILE A 136 6.14 20.03 4.86
CA ILE A 136 4.88 20.39 5.47
C ILE A 136 5.11 20.55 6.97
N ALA A 137 4.73 21.68 7.54
CA ALA A 137 4.81 21.91 8.99
C ALA A 137 3.69 21.12 9.70
N LEU A 138 4.07 20.37 10.73
CA LEU A 138 3.13 19.62 11.55
C LEU A 138 2.68 20.45 12.77
N GLY A 139 1.39 20.41 13.07
CA GLY A 139 0.81 21.06 14.26
C GLY A 139 1.25 20.38 15.57
N ASN A 140 1.43 19.06 15.55
CA ASN A 140 1.93 18.27 16.67
C ASN A 140 3.27 17.64 16.32
N PRO A 141 4.26 17.65 17.22
CA PRO A 141 5.56 17.07 16.96
C PRO A 141 5.49 15.53 16.94
N VAL A 142 6.21 14.92 16.01
CA VAL A 142 6.44 13.47 15.92
C VAL A 142 7.77 13.16 16.58
N GLU A 143 7.75 12.57 17.77
CA GLU A 143 8.94 12.33 18.59
C GLU A 143 9.93 11.36 17.94
N SER A 144 9.45 10.24 17.43
CA SER A 144 10.31 9.25 16.73
C SER A 144 10.08 9.34 15.24
N LEU A 145 11.15 9.33 14.44
CA LEU A 145 11.06 9.28 12.98
C LEU A 145 10.02 8.23 12.56
N THR A 146 9.06 8.65 11.77
CA THR A 146 7.99 7.80 11.27
C THR A 146 7.93 7.88 9.75
N ILE A 147 8.04 6.72 9.10
CA ILE A 147 7.76 6.57 7.68
C ILE A 147 6.48 5.77 7.57
N SER A 148 5.52 6.27 6.79
CA SER A 148 4.19 5.69 6.65
C SER A 148 3.70 5.77 5.21
N ILE A 149 2.75 4.91 4.88
CA ILE A 149 2.06 4.91 3.58
C ILE A 149 0.61 5.35 3.84
N ASN A 150 0.24 6.49 3.28
CA ASN A 150 -1.05 7.13 3.53
C ASN A 150 -1.78 7.50 2.22
N ASN A 151 -2.95 8.14 2.34
CA ASN A 151 -3.77 8.57 1.19
C ASN A 151 -4.00 7.45 0.17
N LEU A 152 -4.32 6.27 0.70
CA LEU A 152 -4.52 5.04 -0.08
C LEU A 152 -5.71 5.17 -1.02
N THR A 153 -5.47 4.89 -2.29
CA THR A 153 -6.48 4.65 -3.31
C THR A 153 -6.23 3.32 -4.00
N ASN A 154 -7.06 2.95 -4.97
CA ASN A 154 -6.79 1.75 -5.77
C ASN A 154 -5.49 1.84 -6.57
N ASP A 155 -5.08 3.05 -6.95
CA ASP A 155 -4.02 3.27 -7.94
C ASP A 155 -2.88 4.15 -7.41
N SER A 156 -2.95 4.63 -6.18
CA SER A 156 -1.92 5.51 -5.63
C SER A 156 -1.89 5.53 -4.10
N ALA A 157 -0.77 6.00 -3.56
CA ALA A 157 -0.61 6.33 -2.14
C ALA A 157 0.44 7.44 -2.00
N THR A 158 0.70 7.85 -0.75
CA THR A 158 1.83 8.71 -0.40
C THR A 158 2.80 7.98 0.51
N LEU A 159 4.09 8.14 0.25
CA LEU A 159 5.18 7.81 1.17
C LEU A 159 5.46 9.06 1.99
N ASP A 160 5.10 9.03 3.27
CA ASP A 160 5.24 10.17 4.18
C ASP A 160 6.40 9.94 5.15
N ILE A 161 7.28 10.92 5.28
CA ILE A 161 8.42 10.91 6.21
C ILE A 161 8.20 12.05 7.21
N SER A 162 7.95 11.69 8.47
CA SER A 162 7.58 12.64 9.53
C SER A 162 8.56 12.55 10.70
N TRP A 163 9.10 13.69 11.13
CA TRP A 163 9.91 13.77 12.34
C TRP A 163 9.89 15.19 12.89
N GLU A 164 9.83 15.31 14.22
CA GLU A 164 9.64 16.57 14.93
C GLU A 164 8.41 17.32 14.37
N LYS A 165 8.56 18.52 13.86
CA LYS A 165 7.48 19.34 13.29
C LYS A 165 7.43 19.37 11.79
N THR A 166 8.11 18.43 11.12
CA THR A 166 8.23 18.43 9.65
C THR A 166 7.79 17.09 9.08
N MET A 167 7.04 17.14 8.00
CA MET A 167 6.69 16.01 7.16
C MET A 167 7.01 16.34 5.70
N VAL A 168 7.46 15.35 4.95
CA VAL A 168 7.42 15.37 3.49
C VAL A 168 6.55 14.23 2.99
N SER A 169 5.81 14.47 1.91
CA SER A 169 4.84 13.52 1.37
C SER A 169 5.10 13.33 -0.12
N LEU A 170 5.49 12.13 -0.51
CA LEU A 170 5.77 11.78 -1.91
C LEU A 170 4.67 10.89 -2.45
N LYS A 171 3.85 11.42 -3.36
CA LYS A 171 2.84 10.63 -4.05
C LYS A 171 3.51 9.69 -5.06
N PHE A 172 3.04 8.45 -5.09
CA PHE A 172 3.36 7.46 -6.10
C PHE A 172 2.10 6.74 -6.59
N GLU A 173 2.15 6.26 -7.83
CA GLU A 173 1.07 5.54 -8.48
C GLU A 173 1.50 4.10 -8.75
N VAL A 174 0.55 3.18 -8.68
CA VAL A 174 0.76 1.73 -8.84
C VAL A 174 -0.05 1.18 -10.01
N PRO A 175 0.41 0.11 -10.68
CA PRO A 175 -0.21 -0.38 -11.92
C PRO A 175 -1.45 -1.26 -11.67
N THR A 176 -2.30 -0.93 -10.69
CA THR A 176 -3.44 -1.75 -10.29
C THR A 176 -4.37 -2.05 -11.44
N GLN A 177 -4.71 -1.04 -12.26
CA GLN A 177 -5.60 -1.23 -13.40
C GLN A 177 -5.03 -2.27 -14.39
N LYS A 178 -3.73 -2.15 -14.72
CA LYS A 178 -3.06 -3.09 -15.63
C LYS A 178 -3.08 -4.52 -15.06
N MET A 179 -2.78 -4.68 -13.77
CA MET A 179 -2.75 -5.97 -13.09
C MET A 179 -4.14 -6.59 -12.98
N ALA A 180 -5.14 -5.79 -12.61
CA ALA A 180 -6.53 -6.24 -12.52
C ALA A 180 -7.07 -6.66 -13.87
N MET A 181 -6.83 -5.90 -14.93
CA MET A 181 -7.24 -6.26 -16.30
C MET A 181 -6.62 -7.57 -16.76
N ALA A 182 -5.31 -7.75 -16.54
CA ALA A 182 -4.64 -9.01 -16.88
C ALA A 182 -5.21 -10.21 -16.09
N SER A 183 -5.53 -10.02 -14.81
CA SER A 183 -6.18 -11.04 -13.98
C SER A 183 -7.58 -11.38 -14.48
N ILE A 184 -8.38 -10.37 -14.81
CA ILE A 184 -9.75 -10.53 -15.34
C ILE A 184 -9.70 -11.32 -16.66
N GLU A 185 -8.85 -10.93 -17.60
CA GLU A 185 -8.69 -11.62 -18.89
C GLU A 185 -8.29 -13.09 -18.70
N LYS A 186 -7.35 -13.36 -17.79
CA LYS A 186 -6.90 -14.72 -17.50
C LYS A 186 -8.01 -15.59 -16.92
N VAL A 187 -8.80 -15.06 -15.99
CA VAL A 187 -9.87 -15.80 -15.31
C VAL A 187 -11.08 -16.00 -16.22
N LEU A 188 -11.43 -15.01 -17.03
CA LEU A 188 -12.57 -15.10 -17.95
C LEU A 188 -12.35 -16.07 -19.15
N ALA A 189 -11.18 -16.65 -19.30
CA ALA A 189 -10.95 -17.76 -20.24
C ALA A 189 -11.69 -19.05 -19.85
N GLY A 190 -12.20 -19.17 -18.58
CA GLY A 190 -13.01 -20.30 -18.10
C GLY A 190 -13.74 -20.00 -16.77
N PRO A 191 -14.64 -19.00 -16.74
CA PRO A 191 -15.03 -18.36 -15.49
C PRO A 191 -16.25 -18.97 -14.81
N ALA A 192 -16.31 -18.83 -13.48
CA ALA A 192 -17.49 -18.97 -12.65
C ALA A 192 -18.27 -17.63 -12.49
N ALA A 193 -19.52 -17.70 -12.02
CA ALA A 193 -20.34 -16.49 -11.79
C ALA A 193 -19.65 -15.45 -10.87
N GLY A 194 -18.88 -15.93 -9.86
CA GLY A 194 -18.11 -15.07 -8.96
C GLY A 194 -17.02 -14.26 -9.66
N ASP A 195 -16.40 -14.80 -10.70
CA ASP A 195 -15.33 -14.12 -11.43
C ASP A 195 -15.90 -12.96 -12.24
N TYR A 196 -17.04 -13.18 -12.91
CA TYR A 196 -17.77 -12.12 -13.62
C TYR A 196 -18.26 -11.03 -12.66
N TYR A 197 -18.76 -11.40 -11.47
CA TYR A 197 -19.16 -10.43 -10.46
C TYR A 197 -17.96 -9.58 -10.00
N SER A 198 -16.84 -10.19 -9.68
CA SER A 198 -15.63 -9.49 -9.24
C SER A 198 -15.09 -8.53 -10.32
N ALA A 199 -15.13 -8.97 -11.58
CA ALA A 199 -14.77 -8.13 -12.71
C ALA A 199 -15.71 -6.91 -12.83
N ALA A 200 -17.02 -7.12 -12.76
CA ALA A 200 -18.02 -6.04 -12.81
C ALA A 200 -17.81 -5.03 -11.66
N GLN A 201 -17.56 -5.53 -10.47
CA GLN A 201 -17.31 -4.70 -9.29
C GLN A 201 -16.06 -3.85 -9.45
N TYR A 202 -14.97 -4.40 -9.98
CA TYR A 202 -13.76 -3.64 -10.25
C TYR A 202 -14.00 -2.49 -11.24
N PHE A 203 -14.64 -2.76 -12.39
CA PHE A 203 -14.95 -1.71 -13.37
C PHE A 203 -15.83 -0.60 -12.79
N TYR A 204 -16.82 -0.97 -11.95
CA TYR A 204 -17.67 0.00 -11.27
C TYR A 204 -16.91 0.88 -10.28
N GLN A 205 -16.02 0.29 -9.44
CA GLN A 205 -15.26 0.99 -8.39
C GLN A 205 -14.15 1.85 -8.95
N SER A 206 -13.47 1.38 -10.00
CA SER A 206 -12.37 2.11 -10.66
C SER A 206 -12.85 3.21 -11.62
N ASN A 207 -14.16 3.46 -11.72
CA ASN A 207 -14.75 4.33 -12.75
C ASN A 207 -14.31 3.93 -14.17
N GLY A 208 -14.10 2.64 -14.40
CA GLY A 208 -13.74 2.08 -15.69
C GLY A 208 -14.91 1.99 -16.67
N ASP A 209 -14.82 1.06 -17.64
CA ASP A 209 -15.88 0.86 -18.64
C ASP A 209 -17.16 0.29 -18.00
N LEU A 210 -18.16 1.16 -17.79
CA LEU A 210 -19.44 0.79 -17.18
C LEU A 210 -20.29 -0.14 -18.07
N ASN A 211 -20.10 -0.13 -19.40
CA ASN A 211 -20.79 -1.05 -20.29
C ASN A 211 -20.26 -2.48 -20.11
N LYS A 212 -18.94 -2.64 -20.00
CA LYS A 212 -18.32 -3.91 -19.61
C LYS A 212 -18.72 -4.35 -18.20
N ALA A 213 -18.81 -3.43 -17.26
CA ALA A 213 -19.31 -3.75 -15.93
C ALA A 213 -20.74 -4.31 -15.98
N LEU A 214 -21.62 -3.71 -16.79
CA LEU A 214 -23.00 -4.17 -16.97
C LEU A 214 -23.05 -5.55 -17.67
N GLU A 215 -22.26 -5.74 -18.71
CA GLU A 215 -22.12 -7.03 -19.39
C GLU A 215 -21.71 -8.14 -18.41
N TYR A 216 -20.67 -7.92 -17.62
CA TYR A 216 -20.15 -8.91 -16.68
C TYR A 216 -21.13 -9.18 -15.54
N VAL A 217 -21.77 -8.19 -14.95
CA VAL A 217 -22.75 -8.46 -13.90
C VAL A 217 -23.99 -9.18 -14.45
N ASN A 218 -24.41 -8.90 -15.69
CA ASN A 218 -25.48 -9.64 -16.35
C ASN A 218 -25.08 -11.10 -16.57
N LYS A 219 -23.83 -11.36 -16.97
CA LYS A 219 -23.31 -12.72 -17.12
C LYS A 219 -23.29 -13.46 -15.80
N ALA A 220 -22.81 -12.84 -14.72
CA ALA A 220 -22.84 -13.40 -13.38
C ALA A 220 -24.25 -13.82 -12.96
N VAL A 221 -25.22 -12.91 -13.15
CA VAL A 221 -26.63 -13.17 -12.84
C VAL A 221 -27.20 -14.33 -13.69
N SER A 222 -26.86 -14.39 -14.99
CA SER A 222 -27.35 -15.43 -15.89
C SER A 222 -26.79 -16.84 -15.60
N MET A 223 -25.68 -16.94 -14.85
CA MET A 223 -25.07 -18.21 -14.47
C MET A 223 -25.67 -18.82 -13.18
N VAL A 224 -26.59 -18.12 -12.51
CA VAL A 224 -27.33 -18.66 -11.39
C VAL A 224 -28.23 -19.79 -11.90
N LYS A 225 -28.18 -20.95 -11.28
CA LYS A 225 -28.90 -22.12 -11.73
C LYS A 225 -30.42 -21.89 -11.71
N ALA A 226 -31.12 -22.51 -12.63
CA ALA A 226 -32.60 -22.46 -12.67
C ALA A 226 -33.18 -22.97 -11.34
N GLY A 227 -34.03 -22.15 -10.72
CA GLY A 227 -34.64 -22.44 -9.43
C GLY A 227 -33.86 -21.92 -8.21
N GLU A 228 -32.65 -21.44 -8.40
CA GLU A 228 -31.90 -20.74 -7.35
C GLU A 228 -32.17 -19.22 -7.41
N GLU A 229 -32.12 -18.58 -6.26
CA GLU A 229 -32.34 -17.14 -6.16
C GLU A 229 -31.05 -16.38 -6.51
N VAL A 230 -31.19 -15.35 -7.34
CA VAL A 230 -30.03 -14.48 -7.66
C VAL A 230 -29.59 -13.76 -6.38
N PRO A 231 -28.30 -13.83 -6.01
CA PRO A 231 -27.78 -13.19 -4.82
C PRO A 231 -28.06 -11.68 -4.81
N PHE A 232 -28.58 -11.17 -3.69
CA PHE A 232 -28.95 -9.75 -3.55
C PHE A 232 -27.78 -8.80 -3.83
N TRP A 233 -26.54 -9.18 -3.51
CA TRP A 233 -25.36 -8.35 -3.79
C TRP A 233 -25.04 -8.23 -5.29
N GLN A 234 -25.32 -9.27 -6.10
CA GLN A 234 -25.16 -9.18 -7.55
C GLN A 234 -26.21 -8.24 -8.16
N LEU A 235 -27.46 -8.37 -7.74
CA LEU A 235 -28.55 -7.46 -8.14
C LEU A 235 -28.26 -6.03 -7.68
N ARG A 236 -27.74 -5.84 -6.48
CA ARG A 236 -27.33 -4.53 -5.98
C ARG A 236 -26.29 -3.88 -6.88
N LEU A 237 -25.19 -4.60 -7.20
CA LEU A 237 -24.16 -4.10 -8.09
C LEU A 237 -24.74 -3.73 -9.48
N LYS A 238 -25.59 -4.59 -10.05
CA LYS A 238 -26.25 -4.32 -11.33
C LYS A 238 -27.07 -3.03 -11.27
N SER A 239 -27.86 -2.83 -10.23
CA SER A 239 -28.66 -1.62 -10.07
C SER A 239 -27.81 -0.34 -10.00
N LEU A 240 -26.69 -0.40 -9.30
CA LEU A 240 -25.75 0.73 -9.19
C LEU A 240 -25.11 1.08 -10.54
N ILE A 241 -24.70 0.06 -11.31
CA ILE A 241 -24.13 0.24 -12.64
C ILE A 241 -25.15 0.86 -13.58
N GLN A 242 -26.40 0.36 -13.59
CA GLN A 242 -27.50 0.90 -14.40
C GLN A 242 -27.78 2.36 -14.08
N ALA A 243 -27.85 2.72 -12.78
CA ALA A 243 -28.05 4.10 -12.36
C ALA A 243 -26.93 5.02 -12.86
N LYS A 244 -25.68 4.56 -12.78
CA LYS A 244 -24.51 5.31 -13.22
C LYS A 244 -24.44 5.47 -14.75
N LEU A 245 -25.02 4.53 -15.50
CA LEU A 245 -25.22 4.61 -16.96
C LEU A 245 -26.41 5.48 -17.36
N GLY A 246 -27.22 5.99 -16.40
CA GLY A 246 -28.40 6.81 -16.65
C GLY A 246 -29.70 6.02 -16.81
N ASP A 247 -29.66 4.69 -16.77
CA ASP A 247 -30.85 3.82 -16.77
C ASP A 247 -31.52 3.81 -15.39
N LYS A 248 -32.13 4.94 -15.00
CA LYS A 248 -32.79 5.06 -13.69
C LYS A 248 -33.96 4.08 -13.54
N LYS A 249 -34.70 3.79 -14.61
CA LYS A 249 -35.84 2.86 -14.56
C LYS A 249 -35.37 1.43 -14.28
N GLY A 250 -34.43 0.93 -15.06
CA GLY A 250 -33.87 -0.39 -14.87
C GLY A 250 -33.16 -0.53 -13.51
N ALA A 251 -32.47 0.53 -13.06
CA ALA A 251 -31.81 0.56 -11.74
C ALA A 251 -32.83 0.38 -10.60
N ILE A 252 -33.98 1.10 -10.65
CA ILE A 252 -35.03 0.98 -9.63
C ILE A 252 -35.64 -0.44 -9.65
N GLU A 253 -35.95 -0.97 -10.83
CA GLU A 253 -36.50 -2.33 -10.95
C GLU A 253 -35.52 -3.39 -10.38
N THR A 254 -34.25 -3.31 -10.74
CA THR A 254 -33.19 -4.23 -10.24
C THR A 254 -32.98 -4.05 -8.73
N ALA A 255 -32.99 -2.83 -8.21
CA ALA A 255 -32.85 -2.57 -6.77
C ALA A 255 -34.02 -3.14 -5.96
N LYS A 256 -35.25 -3.15 -6.49
CA LYS A 256 -36.42 -3.79 -5.86
C LYS A 256 -36.23 -5.32 -5.78
N LEU A 257 -35.66 -5.93 -6.81
CA LEU A 257 -35.32 -7.38 -6.76
C LEU A 257 -34.25 -7.66 -5.72
N SER A 258 -33.20 -6.82 -5.67
CA SER A 258 -32.15 -6.91 -4.63
C SER A 258 -32.73 -6.74 -3.23
N LEU A 259 -33.66 -5.80 -3.04
CA LEU A 259 -34.35 -5.56 -1.77
C LEU A 259 -35.13 -6.79 -1.32
N ALA A 260 -35.93 -7.39 -2.19
CA ALA A 260 -36.70 -8.57 -1.90
C ALA A 260 -35.82 -9.75 -1.50
N ALA A 261 -34.72 -10.01 -2.22
CA ALA A 261 -33.75 -11.04 -1.90
C ALA A 261 -33.02 -10.76 -0.57
N ALA A 262 -32.66 -9.49 -0.28
CA ALA A 262 -32.05 -9.09 0.97
C ALA A 262 -33.00 -9.24 2.17
N GLN A 263 -34.28 -8.94 2.01
CA GLN A 263 -35.31 -9.15 3.05
C GLN A 263 -35.47 -10.63 3.38
N LYS A 264 -35.51 -11.50 2.38
CA LYS A 264 -35.55 -12.94 2.58
C LYS A 264 -34.31 -13.48 3.30
N ALA A 265 -33.14 -12.91 2.98
CA ALA A 265 -31.89 -13.23 3.63
C ALA A 265 -31.70 -12.55 5.00
N LYS A 266 -32.63 -11.68 5.42
CA LYS A 266 -32.58 -10.89 6.66
C LYS A 266 -31.28 -10.05 6.78
N ASN A 267 -30.84 -9.46 5.66
CA ASN A 267 -29.66 -8.61 5.60
C ASN A 267 -30.05 -7.12 5.66
N ASP A 268 -30.02 -6.57 6.87
CA ASP A 268 -30.47 -5.19 7.16
C ASP A 268 -29.67 -4.12 6.42
N ASP A 269 -28.38 -4.32 6.21
CA ASP A 269 -27.52 -3.37 5.48
C ASP A 269 -27.97 -3.24 4.03
N TYR A 270 -28.18 -4.36 3.34
CA TYR A 270 -28.63 -4.31 1.95
C TYR A 270 -30.10 -3.87 1.82
N ILE A 271 -30.97 -4.15 2.80
CA ILE A 271 -32.32 -3.62 2.87
C ILE A 271 -32.27 -2.09 2.90
N LYS A 272 -31.49 -1.53 3.82
CA LYS A 272 -31.31 -0.08 3.94
C LYS A 272 -30.74 0.54 2.67
N MET A 273 -29.62 0.00 2.15
CA MET A 273 -28.95 0.52 0.96
C MET A 273 -29.86 0.53 -0.27
N ASN A 274 -30.68 -0.50 -0.48
CA ASN A 274 -31.60 -0.57 -1.61
C ASN A 274 -32.74 0.44 -1.46
N ASN A 275 -33.33 0.58 -0.27
CA ASN A 275 -34.38 1.56 0.00
C ASN A 275 -33.89 2.99 -0.24
N ASP A 276 -32.69 3.33 0.24
CA ASP A 276 -32.09 4.65 0.08
C ASP A 276 -31.90 4.98 -1.42
N SER A 277 -31.38 4.02 -2.19
CA SER A 277 -31.17 4.20 -3.63
C SER A 277 -32.47 4.29 -4.43
N ILE A 278 -33.45 3.46 -4.14
CA ILE A 278 -34.78 3.55 -4.80
C ILE A 278 -35.40 4.92 -4.53
N LYS A 279 -35.33 5.43 -3.30
CA LYS A 279 -35.82 6.75 -2.93
C LYS A 279 -35.07 7.87 -3.65
N GLU A 280 -33.74 7.76 -3.77
CA GLU A 280 -32.92 8.74 -4.47
C GLU A 280 -33.21 8.78 -5.96
N TRP A 281 -33.24 7.64 -6.65
CA TRP A 281 -33.43 7.55 -8.09
C TRP A 281 -34.89 7.85 -8.55
N SER A 282 -35.84 7.74 -7.62
CA SER A 282 -37.24 8.07 -7.87
C SER A 282 -37.55 9.59 -7.81
N LYS A 283 -36.58 10.39 -7.36
CA LYS A 283 -36.72 11.86 -7.42
C LYS A 283 -36.66 12.31 -8.88
N LYS A 284 -37.65 13.17 -9.26
CA LYS A 284 -37.73 13.76 -10.60
C LYS A 284 -36.60 14.76 -10.85
#